data_b039d8a49891291d85b819f2d085cf89
#
_entry.id   b039d8a49891291d85b819f2d085cf89
#
_cell.length_a   1.000
_cell.length_b   1.000
_cell.length_c   1.000
_cell.angle_alpha   90.00
_cell.angle_beta   90.00
_cell.angle_gamma   90.00
#
_symmetry.space_group_name_H-M   'P 1'
#
loop_
_entity.id
_entity.type
_entity.pdbx_description
1 polymer ?
#
loop_
_entity_poly.entity_id
_entity_poly.type
_entity_poly.pdbx_seq_one_letter_code
_entity_poly.pdbx_strand_id
1 'polypeptide(L)'
;MSIDFALPPILEAHEPPEARGLARDAVRLMVSRRDTGEITHHKFTDLPSILAPGDLLVVNNSGTLPAAVQLDRLAVHFSTELPSGEWLVELRRRTPTGTEPYAGGAPGEWLPLPGRATLRLVAAETPRLWRAVLDRNVLPYLAKYGTPIRYSYVEQDWPLENYQTVFAVEPGSAEMPSAGRPFTTALVTDLVARGISVAPVTLHTGVASPEKDEPPYPERFASPEQTARLVNLTRSSGGRVIAVGTTVVRALETAALDGPVRAVSGWTSHIVTPAEGVRAVDGLVTGLHEPRSSHLRMLSAVAGAELIARSYTE
;
A
#
# COMPACT_ATOMS: atom_id res chain seq x y z
N MET A 1 17.24 -11.05 -11.27
CA MET A 1 17.64 -11.73 -10.02
C MET A 1 16.61 -11.36 -8.95
N SER A 2 16.13 -12.32 -8.15
CA SER A 2 15.36 -12.00 -6.95
C SER A 2 16.36 -11.65 -5.84
N ILE A 3 16.11 -10.55 -5.12
CA ILE A 3 16.90 -10.18 -3.94
C ILE A 3 16.42 -11.06 -2.80
N ASP A 4 17.35 -11.82 -2.22
CA ASP A 4 17.09 -12.74 -1.11
C ASP A 4 18.04 -12.41 0.05
N PHE A 5 17.50 -12.35 1.25
CA PHE A 5 18.22 -12.02 2.49
C PHE A 5 17.51 -12.68 3.68
N ALA A 6 18.24 -12.84 4.78
CA ALA A 6 17.62 -13.25 6.04
C ALA A 6 17.01 -12.02 6.73
N LEU A 7 15.72 -12.12 7.12
CA LEU A 7 15.05 -11.10 7.92
C LEU A 7 14.97 -11.59 9.37
N PRO A 8 15.84 -11.10 10.28
CA PRO A 8 15.75 -11.43 11.69
C PRO A 8 14.45 -10.85 12.30
N PRO A 9 13.73 -11.58 13.16
CA PRO A 9 12.48 -11.08 13.77
C PRO A 9 12.62 -9.74 14.50
N ILE A 10 13.79 -9.48 15.08
CA ILE A 10 14.07 -8.23 15.80
C ILE A 10 14.05 -6.99 14.89
N LEU A 11 14.15 -7.17 13.57
CA LEU A 11 14.08 -6.08 12.58
C LEU A 11 12.66 -5.84 12.07
N GLU A 12 11.70 -6.68 12.44
CA GLU A 12 10.28 -6.47 12.12
C GLU A 12 9.64 -5.50 13.12
N ALA A 13 8.77 -4.64 12.62
CA ALA A 13 8.00 -3.71 13.47
C ALA A 13 6.73 -4.40 13.99
N HIS A 14 6.75 -4.87 15.23
CA HIS A 14 5.61 -5.55 15.88
C HIS A 14 4.55 -4.57 16.42
N GLU A 15 4.89 -3.29 16.53
CA GLU A 15 4.02 -2.23 17.06
C GLU A 15 4.32 -0.87 16.41
N PRO A 16 3.36 0.06 16.41
CA PRO A 16 3.59 1.40 15.89
C PRO A 16 4.58 2.19 16.75
N PRO A 17 5.32 3.17 16.19
CA PRO A 17 6.25 4.01 16.95
C PRO A 17 5.61 4.67 18.18
N GLU A 18 4.35 5.07 18.08
CA GLU A 18 3.58 5.70 19.16
C GLU A 18 3.44 4.81 20.40
N ALA A 19 3.38 3.50 20.23
CA ALA A 19 3.36 2.55 21.35
C ALA A 19 4.68 2.55 22.15
N ARG A 20 5.78 2.96 21.50
CA ARG A 20 7.10 3.12 22.10
C ARG A 20 7.37 4.54 22.59
N GLY A 21 6.33 5.39 22.64
CA GLY A 21 6.46 6.80 23.06
C GLY A 21 7.16 7.69 22.03
N LEU A 22 7.24 7.26 20.77
CA LEU A 22 7.82 8.04 19.68
C LEU A 22 6.73 8.72 18.85
N ALA A 23 7.06 9.85 18.26
CA ALA A 23 6.19 10.46 17.26
C ALA A 23 6.17 9.59 15.98
N ARG A 24 5.10 9.70 15.20
CA ARG A 24 4.88 8.94 13.95
C ARG A 24 6.03 9.12 12.95
N ASP A 25 6.59 10.32 12.85
CA ASP A 25 7.71 10.71 11.99
C ASP A 25 9.09 10.49 12.62
N ALA A 26 9.16 10.05 13.89
CA ALA A 26 10.42 9.76 14.57
C ALA A 26 10.99 8.39 14.19
N VAL A 27 10.85 7.98 12.94
CA VAL A 27 11.41 6.75 12.39
C VAL A 27 12.71 7.04 11.62
N ARG A 28 13.55 6.02 11.47
CA ARG A 28 14.78 6.12 10.68
C ARG A 28 14.45 6.17 9.18
N LEU A 29 15.29 6.86 8.44
CA LEU A 29 15.23 6.96 6.99
C LEU A 29 16.60 6.60 6.40
N MET A 30 16.65 5.58 5.57
CA MET A 30 17.80 5.28 4.75
C MET A 30 17.61 5.90 3.37
N VAL A 31 18.62 6.61 2.88
CA VAL A 31 18.61 7.24 1.57
C VAL A 31 19.65 6.57 0.68
N SER A 32 19.21 5.97 -0.41
CA SER A 32 20.04 5.32 -1.41
C SER A 32 20.00 6.12 -2.70
N ARG A 33 21.15 6.64 -3.17
CA ARG A 33 21.27 7.46 -4.36
C ARG A 33 21.72 6.62 -5.55
N ARG A 34 20.90 6.60 -6.59
CA ARG A 34 21.19 5.79 -7.78
C ARG A 34 22.39 6.30 -8.58
N ASP A 35 22.59 7.61 -8.64
CA ASP A 35 23.62 8.28 -9.42
C ASP A 35 25.02 8.08 -8.84
N THR A 36 25.17 8.10 -7.51
CA THR A 36 26.44 7.95 -6.79
C THR A 36 26.66 6.57 -6.20
N GLY A 37 25.61 5.77 -6.03
CA GLY A 37 25.64 4.53 -5.27
C GLY A 37 25.78 4.73 -3.76
N GLU A 38 25.66 5.96 -3.27
CA GLU A 38 25.81 6.31 -1.86
C GLU A 38 24.57 5.86 -1.06
N ILE A 39 24.79 5.36 0.16
CA ILE A 39 23.76 5.03 1.15
C ILE A 39 24.05 5.84 2.40
N THR A 40 23.05 6.59 2.87
CA THR A 40 23.15 7.44 4.06
C THR A 40 21.96 7.23 4.99
N HIS A 41 22.16 7.46 6.29
CA HIS A 41 21.15 7.25 7.33
C HIS A 41 20.72 8.59 7.95
N HIS A 42 19.42 8.77 8.06
CA HIS A 42 18.76 10.00 8.50
C HIS A 42 17.59 9.65 9.42
N LYS A 43 16.92 10.68 9.92
CA LYS A 43 15.55 10.59 10.47
C LYS A 43 14.54 10.94 9.38
N PHE A 44 13.34 10.41 9.47
CA PHE A 44 12.30 10.73 8.49
C PHE A 44 11.96 12.24 8.48
N THR A 45 12.11 12.90 9.61
CA THR A 45 11.97 14.36 9.76
C THR A 45 12.98 15.17 8.94
N ASP A 46 14.06 14.55 8.46
CA ASP A 46 15.07 15.21 7.62
C ASP A 46 14.67 15.23 6.13
N LEU A 47 13.58 14.54 5.76
CA LEU A 47 13.11 14.42 4.36
C LEU A 47 13.02 15.79 3.63
N PRO A 48 12.53 16.89 4.24
CA PRO A 48 12.49 18.19 3.59
C PRO A 48 13.86 18.78 3.22
N SER A 49 14.94 18.33 3.86
CA SER A 49 16.32 18.74 3.52
C SER A 49 16.98 17.82 2.47
N ILE A 50 16.42 16.64 2.23
CA ILE A 50 16.91 15.64 1.27
C ILE A 50 16.33 15.88 -0.11
N LEU A 51 15.09 16.39 -0.16
CA LEU A 51 14.42 16.78 -1.39
C LEU A 51 14.83 18.20 -1.80
N ALA A 52 14.62 18.52 -3.08
CA ALA A 52 14.96 19.84 -3.63
C ALA A 52 13.69 20.65 -3.97
N PRO A 53 13.73 21.99 -3.90
CA PRO A 53 12.67 22.83 -4.46
C PRO A 53 12.40 22.47 -5.92
N GLY A 54 11.13 22.33 -6.28
CA GLY A 54 10.70 21.87 -7.60
C GLY A 54 10.48 20.35 -7.72
N ASP A 55 10.83 19.55 -6.70
CA ASP A 55 10.42 18.15 -6.63
C ASP A 55 8.90 18.04 -6.37
N LEU A 56 8.32 16.96 -6.86
CA LEU A 56 6.92 16.60 -6.64
C LEU A 56 6.84 15.27 -5.89
N LEU A 57 6.27 15.29 -4.69
CA LEU A 57 5.83 14.09 -3.98
C LEU A 57 4.45 13.68 -4.48
N VAL A 58 4.32 12.47 -5.01
CA VAL A 58 3.00 11.89 -5.31
C VAL A 58 2.65 10.88 -4.23
N VAL A 59 1.46 11.05 -3.64
CA VAL A 59 1.00 10.30 -2.47
C VAL A 59 -0.27 9.50 -2.78
N ASN A 60 -0.47 8.39 -2.09
CA ASN A 60 -1.73 7.64 -2.18
C ASN A 60 -2.72 8.20 -1.14
N ASN A 61 -3.88 8.69 -1.61
CA ASN A 61 -4.92 9.21 -0.75
C ASN A 61 -5.98 8.17 -0.34
N SER A 62 -5.76 6.89 -0.66
CA SER A 62 -6.67 5.83 -0.22
C SER A 62 -6.64 5.66 1.30
N GLY A 63 -7.83 5.64 1.90
CA GLY A 63 -8.02 5.37 3.31
C GLY A 63 -8.21 3.88 3.60
N THR A 64 -7.59 3.42 4.68
CA THR A 64 -7.69 2.03 5.15
C THR A 64 -9.08 1.79 5.75
N LEU A 65 -9.67 0.67 5.40
CA LEU A 65 -10.93 0.20 5.96
C LEU A 65 -10.68 -0.67 7.20
N PRO A 66 -11.60 -0.73 8.15
CA PRO A 66 -11.63 -1.80 9.15
C PRO A 66 -12.11 -3.09 8.49
N ALA A 67 -11.30 -3.65 7.59
CA ALA A 67 -11.68 -4.61 6.57
C ALA A 67 -11.84 -6.06 7.07
N ALA A 68 -11.58 -6.34 8.35
CA ALA A 68 -11.73 -7.66 8.95
C ALA A 68 -12.99 -7.74 9.81
N VAL A 69 -13.87 -8.70 9.53
CA VAL A 69 -15.04 -9.03 10.36
C VAL A 69 -14.78 -10.35 11.06
N GLN A 70 -14.73 -10.32 12.40
CA GLN A 70 -14.43 -11.49 13.23
C GLN A 70 -15.70 -12.29 13.50
N LEU A 71 -15.62 -13.62 13.30
CA LEU A 71 -16.61 -14.62 13.69
C LEU A 71 -16.00 -15.56 14.74
N ASP A 72 -16.75 -16.51 15.25
CA ASP A 72 -16.25 -17.42 16.29
C ASP A 72 -15.00 -18.20 15.84
N ARG A 73 -15.03 -18.80 14.66
CA ARG A 73 -13.95 -19.65 14.12
C ARG A 73 -13.30 -19.12 12.87
N LEU A 74 -13.92 -18.14 12.22
CA LEU A 74 -13.47 -17.55 10.99
C LEU A 74 -13.32 -16.04 11.14
N ALA A 75 -12.57 -15.43 10.24
CA ALA A 75 -12.61 -14.01 9.93
C ALA A 75 -12.90 -13.85 8.45
N VAL A 76 -13.66 -12.82 8.10
CA VAL A 76 -13.89 -12.41 6.72
C VAL A 76 -13.11 -11.14 6.48
N HIS A 77 -12.14 -11.19 5.59
CA HIS A 77 -11.41 -10.00 5.15
C HIS A 77 -12.00 -9.48 3.84
N PHE A 78 -12.53 -8.26 3.87
CA PHE A 78 -13.03 -7.58 2.69
C PHE A 78 -11.86 -6.96 1.93
N SER A 79 -11.65 -7.39 0.69
CA SER A 79 -10.48 -7.00 -0.12
C SER A 79 -10.78 -5.77 -0.97
N THR A 80 -11.67 -5.89 -1.94
CA THR A 80 -11.97 -4.80 -2.88
C THR A 80 -13.38 -4.92 -3.44
N GLU A 81 -14.00 -3.77 -3.73
CA GLU A 81 -15.30 -3.68 -4.40
C GLU A 81 -15.12 -3.82 -5.90
N LEU A 82 -15.89 -4.71 -6.50
CA LEU A 82 -15.92 -4.93 -7.95
C LEU A 82 -16.89 -3.98 -8.66
N PRO A 83 -16.74 -3.74 -9.96
CA PRO A 83 -17.68 -2.92 -10.73
C PRO A 83 -19.13 -3.42 -10.70
N SER A 84 -19.33 -4.70 -10.41
CA SER A 84 -20.66 -5.31 -10.24
C SER A 84 -21.35 -4.96 -8.91
N GLY A 85 -20.64 -4.31 -7.97
CA GLY A 85 -21.07 -4.09 -6.60
C GLY A 85 -20.85 -5.30 -5.67
N GLU A 86 -20.34 -6.41 -6.19
CA GLU A 86 -19.84 -7.53 -5.40
C GLU A 86 -18.52 -7.12 -4.74
N TRP A 87 -18.16 -7.81 -3.67
CA TRP A 87 -16.86 -7.64 -3.02
C TRP A 87 -16.02 -8.90 -3.16
N LEU A 88 -14.74 -8.73 -3.40
CA LEU A 88 -13.79 -9.80 -3.15
C LEU A 88 -13.55 -9.89 -1.65
N VAL A 89 -13.68 -11.11 -1.11
CA VAL A 89 -13.45 -11.40 0.30
C VAL A 89 -12.54 -12.61 0.44
N GLU A 90 -11.71 -12.62 1.49
CA GLU A 90 -10.94 -13.77 1.90
C GLU A 90 -11.52 -14.36 3.18
N LEU A 91 -11.73 -15.67 3.20
CA LEU A 91 -12.07 -16.39 4.42
C LEU A 91 -10.78 -16.82 5.12
N ARG A 92 -10.70 -16.58 6.42
CA ARG A 92 -9.52 -16.96 7.21
C ARG A 92 -9.94 -17.72 8.48
N ARG A 93 -9.20 -18.75 8.83
CA ARG A 93 -9.39 -19.44 10.09
C ARG A 93 -8.75 -18.64 11.22
N ARG A 94 -9.47 -18.43 12.32
CA ARG A 94 -8.92 -17.78 13.50
C ARG A 94 -7.99 -18.72 14.25
N THR A 95 -6.87 -18.18 14.72
CA THR A 95 -5.90 -18.84 15.61
C THR A 95 -5.73 -17.99 16.89
N PRO A 96 -5.12 -18.52 17.94
CA PRO A 96 -4.85 -17.73 19.15
C PRO A 96 -4.02 -16.47 18.91
N THR A 97 -3.15 -16.47 17.89
CA THR A 97 -2.22 -15.39 17.60
C THR A 97 -2.60 -14.55 16.36
N GLY A 98 -3.68 -14.91 15.65
CA GLY A 98 -4.08 -14.19 14.44
C GLY A 98 -5.04 -14.97 13.57
N THR A 99 -4.75 -15.05 12.29
CA THR A 99 -5.54 -15.81 11.31
C THR A 99 -4.63 -16.56 10.33
N GLU A 100 -5.12 -17.66 9.78
CA GLU A 100 -4.45 -18.44 8.73
C GLU A 100 -5.39 -18.63 7.53
N PRO A 101 -4.88 -18.93 6.33
CA PRO A 101 -5.69 -19.21 5.16
C PRO A 101 -6.73 -20.31 5.42
N TYR A 102 -7.94 -20.12 4.89
CA TYR A 102 -9.02 -21.12 4.99
C TYR A 102 -9.54 -21.46 3.60
N ALA A 103 -9.30 -22.69 3.17
CA ALA A 103 -9.69 -23.20 1.85
C ALA A 103 -11.16 -23.66 1.76
N GLY A 104 -11.97 -23.38 2.78
CA GLY A 104 -13.40 -23.71 2.76
C GLY A 104 -14.25 -22.63 2.10
N GLY A 105 -15.54 -22.87 2.09
CA GLY A 105 -16.54 -22.06 1.40
C GLY A 105 -17.13 -22.81 0.20
N ALA A 106 -18.36 -22.48 -0.16
CA ALA A 106 -19.04 -23.03 -1.34
C ALA A 106 -19.87 -21.94 -2.05
N PRO A 107 -20.00 -21.99 -3.38
CA PRO A 107 -20.91 -21.10 -4.10
C PRO A 107 -22.35 -21.21 -3.54
N GLY A 108 -22.95 -20.08 -3.26
CA GLY A 108 -24.30 -19.99 -2.66
C GLY A 108 -24.32 -20.12 -1.15
N GLU A 109 -23.19 -20.37 -0.49
CA GLU A 109 -23.12 -20.41 0.98
C GLU A 109 -23.42 -19.06 1.60
N TRP A 110 -24.17 -19.08 2.70
CA TRP A 110 -24.54 -17.92 3.49
C TRP A 110 -23.77 -17.92 4.82
N LEU A 111 -23.05 -16.85 5.08
CA LEU A 111 -22.32 -16.64 6.31
C LEU A 111 -23.05 -15.60 7.18
N PRO A 112 -23.53 -15.98 8.38
CA PRO A 112 -24.07 -15.01 9.31
C PRO A 112 -22.97 -14.14 9.87
N LEU A 113 -23.17 -12.83 9.82
CA LEU A 113 -22.21 -11.83 10.31
C LEU A 113 -22.81 -11.04 11.49
N PRO A 114 -21.98 -10.34 12.32
CA PRO A 114 -22.43 -9.46 13.38
C PRO A 114 -23.50 -8.47 12.91
N GLY A 115 -24.37 -8.05 13.83
CA GLY A 115 -25.45 -7.10 13.51
C GLY A 115 -26.55 -7.68 12.63
N ARG A 116 -26.74 -8.99 12.63
CA ARG A 116 -27.73 -9.72 11.79
C ARG A 116 -27.52 -9.46 10.30
N ALA A 117 -26.30 -9.24 9.88
CA ALA A 117 -25.93 -9.17 8.48
C ALA A 117 -25.70 -10.58 7.91
N THR A 118 -25.81 -10.71 6.61
CA THR A 118 -25.57 -11.98 5.91
C THR A 118 -24.71 -11.74 4.69
N LEU A 119 -23.63 -12.49 4.58
CA LEU A 119 -22.73 -12.50 3.42
C LEU A 119 -23.00 -13.78 2.60
N ARG A 120 -23.30 -13.62 1.32
CA ARG A 120 -23.43 -14.74 0.39
C ARG A 120 -22.17 -14.86 -0.46
N LEU A 121 -21.55 -16.03 -0.45
CA LEU A 121 -20.47 -16.38 -1.38
C LEU A 121 -21.08 -16.67 -2.75
N VAL A 122 -20.63 -15.97 -3.77
CA VAL A 122 -21.17 -16.09 -5.14
C VAL A 122 -20.38 -17.12 -5.93
N ALA A 123 -19.08 -16.92 -6.04
CA ALA A 123 -18.15 -17.78 -6.75
C ALA A 123 -16.72 -17.60 -6.23
N ALA A 124 -15.89 -18.61 -6.33
CA ALA A 124 -14.45 -18.49 -6.13
C ALA A 124 -13.84 -17.69 -7.29
N GLU A 125 -13.07 -16.67 -6.97
CA GLU A 125 -12.32 -15.86 -7.93
C GLU A 125 -10.89 -16.37 -8.07
N THR A 126 -10.30 -16.76 -6.95
CA THR A 126 -8.98 -17.41 -6.85
C THR A 126 -9.07 -18.53 -5.81
N PRO A 127 -8.02 -19.32 -5.59
CA PRO A 127 -8.01 -20.31 -4.50
C PRO A 127 -8.28 -19.70 -3.11
N ARG A 128 -8.07 -18.39 -2.93
CA ARG A 128 -8.24 -17.67 -1.64
C ARG A 128 -9.40 -16.71 -1.61
N LEU A 129 -9.72 -16.10 -2.75
CA LEU A 129 -10.69 -15.00 -2.82
C LEU A 129 -12.03 -15.47 -3.37
N TRP A 130 -13.09 -15.00 -2.73
CA TRP A 130 -14.46 -15.21 -3.11
C TRP A 130 -15.10 -13.91 -3.59
N ARG A 131 -15.86 -13.96 -4.66
CA ARG A 131 -16.86 -12.93 -4.93
C ARG A 131 -18.03 -13.14 -3.97
N ALA A 132 -18.44 -12.08 -3.31
CA ALA A 132 -19.46 -12.14 -2.28
C ALA A 132 -20.37 -10.92 -2.31
N VAL A 133 -21.58 -11.08 -1.81
CA VAL A 133 -22.58 -10.03 -1.67
C VAL A 133 -23.01 -9.95 -0.20
N LEU A 134 -22.85 -8.78 0.39
CA LEU A 134 -23.41 -8.45 1.69
C LEU A 134 -24.85 -7.94 1.52
N ASP A 135 -25.75 -8.31 2.40
CA ASP A 135 -27.16 -7.90 2.35
C ASP A 135 -27.40 -6.39 2.61
N ARG A 136 -26.34 -5.61 2.73
CA ARG A 136 -26.33 -4.17 2.99
C ARG A 136 -25.07 -3.49 2.46
N ASN A 137 -25.03 -2.14 2.55
CA ASN A 137 -23.83 -1.39 2.15
C ASN A 137 -22.63 -1.76 3.02
N VAL A 138 -21.53 -2.16 2.37
CA VAL A 138 -20.31 -2.69 3.02
C VAL A 138 -19.58 -1.61 3.82
N LEU A 139 -19.39 -0.40 3.29
CA LEU A 139 -18.58 0.62 3.98
C LEU A 139 -19.18 1.03 5.35
N PRO A 140 -20.48 1.38 5.47
CA PRO A 140 -21.09 1.64 6.77
C PRO A 140 -21.13 0.41 7.69
N TYR A 141 -21.23 -0.79 7.10
CA TYR A 141 -21.20 -2.03 7.86
C TYR A 141 -19.82 -2.25 8.50
N LEU A 142 -18.75 -2.14 7.70
CA LEU A 142 -17.37 -2.28 8.18
C LEU A 142 -17.03 -1.21 9.22
N ALA A 143 -17.44 0.04 9.01
CA ALA A 143 -17.22 1.11 10.00
C ALA A 143 -17.80 0.79 11.39
N LYS A 144 -18.84 -0.05 11.46
CA LYS A 144 -19.50 -0.42 12.72
C LYS A 144 -19.02 -1.75 13.31
N TYR A 145 -18.74 -2.72 12.48
CA TYR A 145 -18.50 -4.11 12.92
C TYR A 145 -17.13 -4.65 12.52
N GLY A 146 -16.37 -3.92 11.71
CA GLY A 146 -15.05 -4.30 11.26
C GLY A 146 -13.94 -3.86 12.20
N THR A 147 -12.79 -4.48 12.02
CA THR A 147 -11.49 -4.12 12.63
C THR A 147 -10.44 -4.05 11.53
N PRO A 148 -9.32 -3.33 11.70
CA PRO A 148 -8.21 -3.41 10.76
C PRO A 148 -7.72 -4.85 10.60
N ILE A 149 -7.25 -5.18 9.39
CA ILE A 149 -6.55 -6.46 9.17
C ILE A 149 -5.25 -6.43 9.97
N ARG A 150 -5.05 -7.44 10.82
CA ARG A 150 -3.85 -7.59 11.63
C ARG A 150 -2.90 -8.57 10.97
N TYR A 151 -1.66 -8.17 10.79
CA TYR A 151 -0.60 -9.05 10.32
C TYR A 151 -0.16 -10.01 11.42
N SER A 152 0.33 -11.19 11.04
CA SER A 152 0.71 -12.25 11.97
C SER A 152 1.85 -11.88 12.93
N TYR A 153 2.73 -10.95 12.53
CA TYR A 153 3.82 -10.44 13.36
C TYR A 153 3.42 -9.33 14.32
N VAL A 154 2.17 -8.84 14.24
CA VAL A 154 1.62 -7.82 15.17
C VAL A 154 0.89 -8.53 16.30
N GLU A 155 1.37 -8.36 17.53
CA GLU A 155 0.91 -9.14 18.69
C GLU A 155 -0.47 -8.75 19.20
N GLN A 156 -0.89 -7.50 19.01
CA GLN A 156 -2.17 -6.98 19.49
C GLN A 156 -2.91 -6.15 18.44
N ASP A 157 -4.21 -5.96 18.64
CA ASP A 157 -5.02 -5.12 17.79
C ASP A 157 -4.74 -3.64 18.09
N TRP A 158 -4.57 -2.85 17.04
CA TRP A 158 -4.39 -1.40 17.12
C TRP A 158 -5.61 -0.68 16.56
N PRO A 159 -5.96 0.50 17.08
CA PRO A 159 -7.01 1.34 16.51
C PRO A 159 -6.77 1.69 15.04
N LEU A 160 -7.83 1.94 14.27
CA LEU A 160 -7.77 2.22 12.84
C LEU A 160 -6.85 3.41 12.51
N GLU A 161 -6.75 4.40 13.41
CA GLU A 161 -5.89 5.58 13.27
C GLU A 161 -4.41 5.22 13.11
N ASN A 162 -3.98 4.08 13.66
CA ASN A 162 -2.62 3.57 13.47
C ASN A 162 -2.37 3.01 12.08
N TYR A 163 -3.44 2.71 11.35
CA TYR A 163 -3.41 2.21 9.97
C TYR A 163 -3.81 3.29 8.95
N GLN A 164 -3.95 4.55 9.36
CA GLN A 164 -4.23 5.66 8.46
C GLN A 164 -3.00 6.51 8.20
N THR A 165 -2.92 7.09 7.01
CA THR A 165 -1.96 8.13 6.66
C THR A 165 -2.60 9.51 6.77
N VAL A 166 -1.80 10.57 6.83
CA VAL A 166 -2.30 11.96 6.81
C VAL A 166 -3.01 12.29 5.49
N PHE A 167 -2.79 11.50 4.45
CA PHE A 167 -3.36 11.68 3.11
C PHE A 167 -4.68 10.96 2.90
N ALA A 168 -5.11 10.10 3.83
CA ALA A 168 -6.26 9.22 3.69
C ALA A 168 -7.58 10.01 3.66
N VAL A 169 -8.19 10.13 2.47
CA VAL A 169 -9.50 10.80 2.25
C VAL A 169 -10.48 9.93 1.47
N GLU A 170 -10.01 8.98 0.66
CA GLU A 170 -10.83 8.10 -0.18
C GLU A 170 -10.86 6.69 0.43
N PRO A 171 -11.89 6.31 1.20
CA PRO A 171 -11.93 4.99 1.84
C PRO A 171 -12.04 3.88 0.79
N GLY A 172 -11.26 2.80 0.94
CA GLY A 172 -11.33 1.67 0.01
C GLY A 172 -10.19 0.67 0.07
N SER A 173 -9.12 0.94 0.81
CA SER A 173 -8.00 0.00 0.97
C SER A 173 -8.27 -1.01 2.08
N ALA A 174 -8.12 -2.30 1.79
CA ALA A 174 -8.12 -3.34 2.81
C ALA A 174 -6.87 -3.25 3.71
N GLU A 175 -5.74 -2.88 3.13
CA GLU A 175 -4.47 -2.71 3.82
C GLU A 175 -3.93 -1.28 3.67
N MET A 176 -3.13 -0.85 4.64
CA MET A 176 -2.60 0.51 4.68
C MET A 176 -1.56 0.76 3.59
N PRO A 177 -1.64 1.88 2.85
CA PRO A 177 -0.53 2.39 2.04
C PRO A 177 0.61 2.88 2.95
N SER A 178 1.37 1.96 3.53
CA SER A 178 2.23 2.15 4.71
C SER A 178 3.37 3.17 4.51
N ALA A 179 3.85 3.37 3.29
CA ALA A 179 4.89 4.35 2.99
C ALA A 179 4.50 5.81 3.35
N GLY A 180 3.19 6.11 3.33
CA GLY A 180 2.65 7.40 3.74
C GLY A 180 2.48 7.57 5.25
N ARG A 181 2.64 6.49 6.03
CA ARG A 181 2.36 6.52 7.47
C ARG A 181 3.25 7.48 8.27
N PRO A 182 4.56 7.58 8.02
CA PRO A 182 5.42 8.50 8.77
C PRO A 182 5.14 9.99 8.52
N PHE A 183 4.37 10.34 7.50
CA PHE A 183 4.07 11.74 7.26
C PHE A 183 3.12 12.29 8.32
N THR A 184 3.44 13.51 8.77
CA THR A 184 2.61 14.33 9.65
C THR A 184 2.19 15.60 8.92
N THR A 185 1.13 16.27 9.38
CA THR A 185 0.70 17.55 8.80
C THR A 185 1.83 18.59 8.89
N ALA A 186 2.59 18.61 9.98
CA ALA A 186 3.73 19.50 10.15
C ALA A 186 4.82 19.25 9.11
N LEU A 187 5.17 17.97 8.86
CA LEU A 187 6.16 17.60 7.86
C LEU A 187 5.70 17.97 6.43
N VAL A 188 4.41 17.74 6.11
CA VAL A 188 3.84 18.14 4.82
C VAL A 188 3.89 19.67 4.65
N THR A 189 3.58 20.42 5.71
CA THR A 189 3.68 21.88 5.68
C THR A 189 5.12 22.36 5.45
N ASP A 190 6.11 21.76 6.10
CA ASP A 190 7.53 22.10 5.89
C ASP A 190 8.00 21.78 4.47
N LEU A 191 7.59 20.63 3.90
CA LEU A 191 7.85 20.28 2.51
C LEU A 191 7.33 21.34 1.55
N VAL A 192 6.06 21.71 1.68
CA VAL A 192 5.42 22.75 0.84
C VAL A 192 6.09 24.10 1.02
N ALA A 193 6.42 24.50 2.25
CA ALA A 193 7.12 25.75 2.53
C ALA A 193 8.51 25.83 1.88
N ARG A 194 9.14 24.68 1.63
CA ARG A 194 10.44 24.58 0.94
C ARG A 194 10.32 24.44 -0.59
N GLY A 195 9.13 24.60 -1.15
CA GLY A 195 8.90 24.52 -2.60
C GLY A 195 8.81 23.10 -3.14
N ILE A 196 8.53 22.11 -2.32
CA ILE A 196 8.25 20.73 -2.74
C ILE A 196 6.73 20.60 -2.89
N SER A 197 6.28 20.26 -4.09
CA SER A 197 4.85 20.07 -4.36
C SER A 197 4.36 18.70 -3.89
N VAL A 198 3.06 18.59 -3.58
CA VAL A 198 2.41 17.33 -3.20
C VAL A 198 1.16 17.14 -4.06
N ALA A 199 1.00 15.96 -4.68
CA ALA A 199 -0.16 15.63 -5.49
C ALA A 199 -0.68 14.21 -5.16
N PRO A 200 -2.02 13.98 -5.13
CA PRO A 200 -2.58 12.69 -4.81
C PRO A 200 -2.80 11.82 -6.06
N VAL A 201 -2.66 10.52 -5.89
CA VAL A 201 -3.33 9.48 -6.68
C VAL A 201 -4.14 8.62 -5.74
N THR A 202 -5.11 7.87 -6.26
CA THR A 202 -5.81 6.85 -5.49
C THR A 202 -5.40 5.48 -6.01
N LEU A 203 -5.02 4.57 -5.15
CA LEU A 203 -4.96 3.14 -5.44
C LEU A 203 -5.43 2.41 -4.19
N HIS A 204 -6.53 1.68 -4.33
CA HIS A 204 -7.09 0.90 -3.23
C HIS A 204 -6.41 -0.47 -3.19
N THR A 205 -5.62 -0.68 -2.15
CA THR A 205 -4.95 -1.97 -1.92
C THR A 205 -5.97 -3.02 -1.47
N GLY A 206 -5.96 -4.17 -2.12
CA GLY A 206 -6.66 -5.35 -1.64
C GLY A 206 -5.95 -6.01 -0.44
N VAL A 207 -6.38 -7.22 -0.07
CA VAL A 207 -5.63 -8.06 0.85
C VAL A 207 -4.31 -8.48 0.20
N ALA A 208 -3.21 -8.45 0.95
CA ALA A 208 -1.91 -8.84 0.43
C ALA A 208 -1.91 -10.28 -0.05
N SER A 209 -1.16 -10.54 -1.12
CA SER A 209 -0.87 -11.91 -1.53
C SER A 209 0.17 -12.50 -0.57
N PRO A 210 -0.17 -13.49 0.26
CA PRO A 210 0.80 -14.14 1.16
C PRO A 210 1.59 -15.24 0.46
N GLU A 211 1.20 -15.60 -0.77
CA GLU A 211 1.82 -16.68 -1.51
C GLU A 211 3.06 -16.18 -2.25
N LYS A 212 4.16 -16.89 -2.06
CA LYS A 212 5.40 -16.65 -2.80
C LYS A 212 5.13 -16.82 -4.30
N ASP A 213 5.57 -15.84 -5.08
CA ASP A 213 5.41 -15.82 -6.55
C ASP A 213 3.97 -15.60 -7.07
N GLU A 214 2.99 -15.34 -6.19
CA GLU A 214 1.65 -14.93 -6.61
C GLU A 214 1.72 -13.49 -7.19
N PRO A 215 1.25 -13.24 -8.43
CA PRO A 215 1.23 -11.91 -8.98
C PRO A 215 0.27 -11.01 -8.20
N PRO A 216 0.56 -9.71 -8.08
CA PRO A 216 -0.35 -8.79 -7.43
C PRO A 216 -1.69 -8.76 -8.17
N TYR A 217 -2.78 -8.83 -7.41
CA TYR A 217 -4.13 -8.75 -7.94
C TYR A 217 -4.39 -7.42 -8.66
N PRO A 218 -5.35 -7.37 -9.60
CA PRO A 218 -5.85 -6.12 -10.13
C PRO A 218 -6.38 -5.23 -8.99
N GLU A 219 -6.02 -3.95 -9.03
CA GLU A 219 -6.43 -2.97 -8.02
C GLU A 219 -7.07 -1.75 -8.68
N ARG A 220 -8.10 -1.19 -8.03
CA ARG A 220 -8.77 0.01 -8.50
C ARG A 220 -7.92 1.24 -8.22
N PHE A 221 -7.71 2.06 -9.25
CA PHE A 221 -6.89 3.25 -9.13
C PHE A 221 -7.46 4.45 -9.88
N ALA A 222 -6.95 5.64 -9.55
CA ALA A 222 -7.19 6.87 -10.27
C ALA A 222 -5.96 7.77 -10.25
N SER A 223 -5.60 8.30 -11.41
CA SER A 223 -4.66 9.43 -11.58
C SER A 223 -5.48 10.64 -11.98
N PRO A 224 -5.71 11.64 -11.09
CA PRO A 224 -6.46 12.84 -11.42
C PRO A 224 -5.76 13.70 -12.47
N GLU A 225 -6.54 14.51 -13.20
CA GLU A 225 -6.00 15.40 -14.23
C GLU A 225 -4.96 16.38 -13.68
N GLN A 226 -5.21 16.96 -12.51
CA GLN A 226 -4.28 17.87 -11.85
C GLN A 226 -2.96 17.17 -11.53
N THR A 227 -3.00 15.96 -11.02
CA THR A 227 -1.80 15.18 -10.73
C THR A 227 -1.04 14.85 -12.01
N ALA A 228 -1.72 14.42 -13.06
CA ALA A 228 -1.08 14.15 -14.36
C ALA A 228 -0.38 15.40 -14.93
N ARG A 229 -1.04 16.56 -14.87
CA ARG A 229 -0.44 17.85 -15.29
C ARG A 229 0.78 18.22 -14.46
N LEU A 230 0.70 18.09 -13.14
CA LEU A 230 1.82 18.39 -12.23
C LEU A 230 3.01 17.46 -12.47
N VAL A 231 2.80 16.16 -12.63
CA VAL A 231 3.87 15.20 -12.96
C VAL A 231 4.57 15.59 -14.26
N ASN A 232 3.82 15.86 -15.32
CA ASN A 232 4.40 16.22 -16.62
C ASN A 232 5.11 17.59 -16.58
N LEU A 233 4.56 18.57 -15.86
CA LEU A 233 5.19 19.87 -15.66
C LEU A 233 6.49 19.77 -14.87
N THR A 234 6.48 19.05 -13.75
CA THR A 234 7.67 18.83 -12.93
C THR A 234 8.81 18.25 -13.76
N ARG A 235 8.54 17.20 -14.53
CA ARG A 235 9.54 16.54 -15.37
C ARG A 235 10.05 17.45 -16.49
N SER A 236 9.16 18.18 -17.18
CA SER A 236 9.57 19.12 -18.23
C SER A 236 10.37 20.31 -17.69
N SER A 237 10.23 20.64 -16.41
CA SER A 237 10.98 21.70 -15.72
C SER A 237 12.28 21.21 -15.07
N GLY A 238 12.63 19.92 -15.21
CA GLY A 238 13.84 19.35 -14.64
C GLY A 238 13.75 18.97 -13.16
N GLY A 239 12.55 19.03 -12.55
CA GLY A 239 12.27 18.52 -11.20
C GLY A 239 12.09 17.00 -11.20
N ARG A 240 12.12 16.40 -10.02
CA ARG A 240 11.95 14.95 -9.84
C ARG A 240 10.55 14.61 -9.36
N VAL A 241 10.01 13.49 -9.84
CA VAL A 241 8.76 12.90 -9.37
C VAL A 241 9.08 11.77 -8.38
N ILE A 242 8.77 11.98 -7.12
CA ILE A 242 9.04 11.05 -6.04
C ILE A 242 7.73 10.37 -5.61
N ALA A 243 7.60 9.09 -5.85
CA ALA A 243 6.44 8.31 -5.42
C ALA A 243 6.53 7.99 -3.93
N VAL A 244 5.42 8.14 -3.19
CA VAL A 244 5.31 7.69 -1.81
C VAL A 244 4.54 6.38 -1.78
N GLY A 245 5.28 5.27 -1.82
CA GLY A 245 4.77 3.90 -1.85
C GLY A 245 4.78 3.25 -3.22
N THR A 246 4.91 1.94 -3.20
CA THR A 246 4.85 1.08 -4.40
C THR A 246 3.50 1.19 -5.11
N THR A 247 2.43 1.46 -4.39
CA THR A 247 1.08 1.73 -4.93
C THR A 247 1.07 2.96 -5.84
N VAL A 248 1.79 4.02 -5.46
CA VAL A 248 1.90 5.24 -6.28
C VAL A 248 2.72 4.98 -7.55
N VAL A 249 3.83 4.24 -7.44
CA VAL A 249 4.60 3.80 -8.61
C VAL A 249 3.68 3.06 -9.59
N ARG A 250 2.94 2.07 -9.10
CA ARG A 250 2.02 1.27 -9.93
C ARG A 250 0.96 2.12 -10.61
N ALA A 251 0.35 3.07 -9.89
CA ALA A 251 -0.68 3.97 -10.43
C ALA A 251 -0.10 4.89 -11.52
N LEU A 252 1.04 5.55 -11.26
CA LEU A 252 1.68 6.46 -12.22
C LEU A 252 2.22 5.73 -13.45
N GLU A 253 2.88 4.58 -13.27
CA GLU A 253 3.40 3.80 -14.39
C GLU A 253 2.25 3.26 -15.25
N THR A 254 1.11 2.88 -14.66
CA THR A 254 -0.11 2.53 -15.41
C THR A 254 -0.63 3.73 -16.22
N ALA A 255 -0.65 4.92 -15.60
CA ALA A 255 -1.10 6.16 -16.27
C ALA A 255 -0.14 6.65 -17.37
N ALA A 256 1.10 6.11 -17.41
CA ALA A 256 2.16 6.47 -18.34
C ALA A 256 2.46 5.38 -19.41
N LEU A 257 1.63 4.34 -19.52
CA LEU A 257 1.89 3.22 -20.43
C LEU A 257 2.03 3.67 -21.91
N ASP A 258 1.26 4.66 -22.33
CA ASP A 258 1.23 5.13 -23.72
C ASP A 258 1.88 6.52 -23.89
N GLY A 259 2.78 6.94 -23.01
CA GLY A 259 3.48 8.23 -23.10
C GLY A 259 3.46 9.04 -21.80
N PRO A 260 3.30 10.37 -21.85
CA PRO A 260 3.18 11.20 -20.65
C PRO A 260 2.05 10.74 -19.74
N VAL A 261 2.18 10.99 -18.43
CA VAL A 261 1.14 10.62 -17.46
C VAL A 261 -0.19 11.29 -17.84
N ARG A 262 -1.26 10.48 -17.88
CA ARG A 262 -2.61 10.94 -18.24
C ARG A 262 -3.58 10.81 -17.07
N ALA A 263 -4.64 11.62 -17.13
CA ALA A 263 -5.79 11.40 -16.27
C ALA A 263 -6.47 10.08 -16.66
N VAL A 264 -6.56 9.17 -15.72
CA VAL A 264 -7.15 7.84 -15.94
C VAL A 264 -7.67 7.29 -14.62
N SER A 265 -8.78 6.56 -14.68
CA SER A 265 -9.33 5.77 -13.57
C SER A 265 -9.77 4.41 -14.08
N GLY A 266 -9.69 3.41 -13.22
CA GLY A 266 -10.08 2.05 -13.57
C GLY A 266 -9.35 1.02 -12.74
N TRP A 267 -8.98 -0.08 -13.37
CA TRP A 267 -8.26 -1.18 -12.74
C TRP A 267 -6.87 -1.31 -13.34
N THR A 268 -5.88 -1.57 -12.50
CA THR A 268 -4.52 -1.86 -12.94
C THR A 268 -4.10 -3.27 -12.57
N SER A 269 -3.63 -4.01 -13.55
CA SER A 269 -2.88 -5.27 -13.38
C SER A 269 -1.39 -5.08 -13.72
N HIS A 270 -0.95 -3.84 -13.94
CA HIS A 270 0.42 -3.54 -14.34
C HIS A 270 1.43 -3.99 -13.28
N ILE A 271 2.47 -4.68 -13.72
CA ILE A 271 3.58 -5.16 -12.88
C ILE A 271 4.85 -4.45 -13.34
N VAL A 272 5.34 -3.55 -12.51
CA VAL A 272 6.58 -2.81 -12.79
C VAL A 272 7.78 -3.73 -12.54
N THR A 273 8.60 -3.93 -13.58
CA THR A 273 9.77 -4.82 -13.53
C THR A 273 11.04 -4.11 -13.98
N PRO A 274 12.23 -4.59 -13.60
CA PRO A 274 13.49 -4.03 -14.10
C PRO A 274 13.64 -4.08 -15.62
N ALA A 275 13.02 -5.03 -16.29
CA ALA A 275 13.08 -5.15 -17.75
C ALA A 275 12.29 -4.03 -18.46
N GLU A 276 11.18 -3.60 -17.86
CA GLU A 276 10.36 -2.50 -18.39
C GLU A 276 10.87 -1.12 -17.95
N GLY A 277 11.54 -1.08 -16.78
CA GLY A 277 11.96 0.16 -16.14
C GLY A 277 10.78 0.98 -15.62
N VAL A 278 11.02 2.26 -15.35
CA VAL A 278 10.02 3.24 -14.92
C VAL A 278 10.00 4.42 -15.89
N ARG A 279 8.83 5.01 -16.13
CA ARG A 279 8.60 6.12 -17.08
C ARG A 279 8.22 7.42 -16.40
N ALA A 280 7.47 7.31 -15.29
CA ALA A 280 6.83 8.45 -14.63
C ALA A 280 7.53 8.88 -13.35
N VAL A 281 8.28 7.98 -12.68
CA VAL A 281 8.88 8.25 -11.38
C VAL A 281 10.41 8.33 -11.47
N ASP A 282 10.99 9.22 -10.67
CA ASP A 282 12.44 9.43 -10.57
C ASP A 282 12.99 8.97 -9.22
N GLY A 283 12.11 8.76 -8.23
CA GLY A 283 12.46 8.28 -6.90
C GLY A 283 11.27 7.67 -6.16
N LEU A 284 11.57 7.01 -5.06
CA LEU A 284 10.58 6.27 -4.27
C LEU A 284 10.88 6.39 -2.78
N VAL A 285 9.86 6.80 -2.02
CA VAL A 285 9.81 6.64 -0.55
C VAL A 285 8.99 5.40 -0.26
N THR A 286 9.56 4.42 0.46
CA THR A 286 8.89 3.15 0.75
C THR A 286 9.35 2.57 2.08
N GLY A 287 8.59 1.64 2.63
CA GLY A 287 9.05 0.76 3.70
C GLY A 287 10.04 -0.30 3.19
N LEU A 288 10.65 -1.02 4.09
CA LEU A 288 11.38 -2.25 3.75
C LEU A 288 10.37 -3.37 3.47
N HIS A 289 10.72 -4.26 2.58
CA HIS A 289 9.86 -5.35 2.12
C HIS A 289 10.50 -6.72 2.40
N GLU A 290 9.66 -7.74 2.49
CA GLU A 290 10.09 -9.12 2.71
C GLU A 290 10.99 -9.66 1.59
N PRO A 291 11.86 -10.62 1.90
CA PRO A 291 12.69 -11.29 0.90
C PRO A 291 11.87 -11.86 -0.25
N ARG A 292 12.37 -11.73 -1.47
CA ARG A 292 11.77 -12.28 -2.70
C ARG A 292 10.37 -11.75 -3.04
N SER A 293 9.90 -10.68 -2.39
CA SER A 293 8.60 -10.07 -2.69
C SER A 293 8.59 -9.41 -4.07
N SER A 294 7.41 -9.28 -4.68
CA SER A 294 7.21 -8.55 -5.94
C SER A 294 7.61 -7.07 -5.81
N HIS A 295 7.52 -6.50 -4.62
CA HIS A 295 7.94 -5.12 -4.34
C HIS A 295 9.43 -4.90 -4.57
N LEU A 296 10.30 -5.86 -4.20
CA LEU A 296 11.74 -5.75 -4.45
C LEU A 296 12.08 -5.68 -5.95
N ARG A 297 11.27 -6.31 -6.81
CA ARG A 297 11.42 -6.18 -8.26
C ARG A 297 11.09 -4.76 -8.72
N MET A 298 10.04 -4.15 -8.18
CA MET A 298 9.68 -2.76 -8.45
C MET A 298 10.76 -1.78 -7.95
N LEU A 299 11.27 -1.97 -6.73
CA LEU A 299 12.39 -1.18 -6.20
C LEU A 299 13.61 -1.27 -7.13
N SER A 300 13.92 -2.48 -7.62
CA SER A 300 15.01 -2.69 -8.57
C SER A 300 14.76 -2.03 -9.92
N ALA A 301 13.51 -1.86 -10.36
CA ALA A 301 13.18 -1.10 -11.56
C ALA A 301 13.45 0.41 -11.38
N VAL A 302 13.20 0.95 -10.18
CA VAL A 302 13.44 2.36 -9.86
C VAL A 302 14.92 2.66 -9.62
N ALA A 303 15.59 1.88 -8.76
CA ALA A 303 16.92 2.22 -8.26
C ALA A 303 18.08 1.34 -8.79
N GLY A 304 17.75 0.25 -9.47
CA GLY A 304 18.74 -0.74 -9.91
C GLY A 304 18.92 -1.85 -8.87
N ALA A 305 19.10 -3.08 -9.35
CA ALA A 305 19.17 -4.26 -8.49
C ALA A 305 20.37 -4.27 -7.53
N GLU A 306 21.52 -3.76 -7.97
CA GLU A 306 22.74 -3.72 -7.17
C GLU A 306 22.59 -2.77 -5.96
N LEU A 307 22.09 -1.56 -6.18
CA LEU A 307 21.90 -0.59 -5.10
C LEU A 307 20.87 -1.11 -4.09
N ILE A 308 19.77 -1.72 -4.56
CA ILE A 308 18.77 -2.30 -3.66
C ILE A 308 19.36 -3.46 -2.86
N ALA A 309 20.14 -4.36 -3.49
CA ALA A 309 20.79 -5.45 -2.75
C ALA A 309 21.71 -4.92 -1.65
N ARG A 310 22.52 -3.89 -1.94
CA ARG A 310 23.38 -3.23 -0.94
C ARG A 310 22.55 -2.58 0.18
N SER A 311 21.48 -1.88 -0.16
CA SER A 311 20.59 -1.23 0.81
C SER A 311 19.92 -2.22 1.77
N TYR A 312 19.68 -3.45 1.33
CA TYR A 312 19.11 -4.52 2.18
C TYR A 312 20.19 -5.33 2.94
N THR A 313 21.45 -5.11 2.64
CA THR A 313 22.58 -5.69 3.41
C THR A 313 23.01 -4.75 4.55
N GLU A 314 22.81 -3.44 4.38
CA GLU A 314 23.10 -2.38 5.35
C GLU A 314 22.21 -2.47 6.59
#